data_d5c208873432af21a42aa75ac1d3a36c
#
_entry.id   d5c208873432af21a42aa75ac1d3a36c
#
_cell.length_a   1.000
_cell.length_b   1.000
_cell.length_c   1.000
_cell.angle_alpha   90.00
_cell.angle_beta   90.00
_cell.angle_gamma   90.00
#
_symmetry.space_group_name_H-M   'P 1'
#
loop_
_entity.id
_entity.type
_entity.pdbx_description
1 polymer ?
#
loop_
_entity_poly.entity_id
_entity_poly.type
_entity_poly.pdbx_seq_one_letter_code
_entity_poly.pdbx_strand_id
1 'polypeptide(L)' 'IAITTSGNSANISKALEAAKEANVPAIVLTGAGRGMLDDATETLNVPSADTARIQECHILIGHIICGIVEENIFSELKP' A
#
# COMPACT_ATOMS: atom_id res chain seq x y z
N ILE A 1 -0.67 -2.05 -5.32
CA ILE A 1 -0.85 -1.50 -3.96
C ILE A 1 -2.07 -2.14 -3.32
N ALA A 2 -1.91 -2.69 -2.14
CA ALA A 2 -2.99 -3.25 -1.34
C ALA A 2 -3.25 -2.34 -0.13
N ILE A 3 -4.51 -2.10 0.17
CA ILE A 3 -4.90 -1.19 1.24
C ILE A 3 -5.80 -1.93 2.23
N THR A 4 -5.42 -1.91 3.49
CA THR A 4 -6.20 -2.51 4.57
C THR A 4 -5.98 -1.73 5.86
N THR A 5 -7.02 -1.54 6.65
CA THR A 5 -6.88 -0.84 7.94
C THR A 5 -6.48 -1.81 9.05
N SER A 6 -6.96 -3.04 9.01
CA SER A 6 -6.70 -4.04 10.05
C SER A 6 -5.44 -4.87 9.82
N GLY A 7 -5.07 -5.07 8.57
CA GLY A 7 -4.02 -5.99 8.20
C GLY A 7 -4.45 -7.46 8.25
N ASN A 8 -5.73 -7.73 8.50
CA ASN A 8 -6.25 -9.10 8.69
C ASN A 8 -7.26 -9.53 7.62
N SER A 9 -7.37 -8.78 6.53
CA SER A 9 -8.33 -9.09 5.47
C SER A 9 -7.88 -10.29 4.65
N ALA A 10 -8.70 -11.34 4.60
CA ALA A 10 -8.37 -12.56 3.86
C ALA A 10 -8.17 -12.31 2.37
N ASN A 11 -8.97 -11.42 1.78
CA ASN A 11 -8.84 -11.07 0.37
C ASN A 11 -7.51 -10.36 0.06
N ILE A 12 -7.03 -9.55 0.98
CA ILE A 12 -5.73 -8.88 0.83
C ILE A 12 -4.59 -9.91 0.92
N SER A 13 -4.65 -10.84 1.88
CA SER A 13 -3.66 -11.91 1.99
C SER A 13 -3.58 -12.74 0.72
N LYS A 14 -4.73 -13.08 0.14
CA LYS A 14 -4.78 -13.83 -1.13
C LYS A 14 -4.22 -13.03 -2.30
N ALA A 15 -4.49 -11.74 -2.34
CA ALA A 15 -3.96 -10.86 -3.39
C ALA A 15 -2.44 -10.79 -3.31
N LEU A 16 -1.88 -10.67 -2.10
CA LEU A 16 -0.43 -10.64 -1.90
C LEU A 16 0.23 -11.96 -2.29
N GLU A 17 -0.41 -13.08 -1.94
CA GLU A 17 0.06 -14.40 -2.33
C GLU A 17 0.10 -14.54 -3.87
N ALA A 18 -0.95 -14.11 -4.54
CA ALA A 18 -1.01 -14.12 -6.00
C ALA A 18 0.06 -13.22 -6.64
N ALA A 19 0.29 -12.05 -6.07
CA ALA A 19 1.33 -11.14 -6.54
C ALA A 19 2.71 -11.78 -6.41
N LYS A 20 2.98 -12.44 -5.28
CA LYS A 20 4.24 -13.13 -5.05
C LYS A 20 4.46 -14.24 -6.07
N GLU A 21 3.45 -15.06 -6.32
CA GLU A 21 3.52 -16.13 -7.31
C GLU A 21 3.76 -15.59 -8.72
N ALA A 22 3.22 -14.42 -9.03
CA ALA A 22 3.39 -13.77 -10.33
C ALA A 22 4.67 -12.94 -10.43
N ASN A 23 5.48 -12.87 -9.37
CA ASN A 23 6.67 -12.03 -9.27
C ASN A 23 6.36 -10.53 -9.44
N VAL A 24 5.21 -10.10 -8.93
CA VAL A 24 4.79 -8.70 -8.94
C VAL A 24 5.07 -8.09 -7.57
N PRO A 25 5.86 -7.02 -7.49
CA PRO A 25 6.08 -6.33 -6.21
C PRO A 25 4.76 -5.79 -5.65
N ALA A 26 4.56 -5.92 -4.35
CA ALA A 26 3.36 -5.46 -3.69
C ALA A 26 3.70 -4.55 -2.51
N ILE A 27 3.07 -3.38 -2.48
CA ILE A 27 3.17 -2.42 -1.38
C ILE A 27 1.84 -2.46 -0.64
N VAL A 28 1.91 -2.60 0.69
CA VAL A 28 0.72 -2.62 1.54
C VAL A 28 0.66 -1.37 2.38
N LEU A 29 -0.48 -0.69 2.36
CA LEU A 29 -0.80 0.40 3.27
C LEU A 29 -1.73 -0.15 4.34
N THR A 30 -1.31 -0.09 5.60
CA THR A 30 -2.06 -0.67 6.71
C THR A 30 -2.08 0.26 7.92
N GLY A 31 -2.68 -0.17 9.01
CA GLY A 31 -2.73 0.56 10.28
C GLY A 31 -1.75 0.00 11.29
N ALA A 32 -2.01 0.24 12.57
CA ALA A 32 -1.17 -0.24 13.66
C ALA A 32 -1.22 -1.76 13.84
N GLY A 33 -2.30 -2.39 13.38
CA GLY A 33 -2.46 -3.85 13.44
C GLY A 33 -1.44 -4.57 12.57
N ARG A 34 -1.06 -5.77 12.99
CA ARG A 34 -0.15 -6.61 12.23
C ARG A 34 -0.90 -7.85 11.78
N GLY A 35 -1.32 -7.86 10.54
CA GLY A 35 -1.92 -9.04 9.93
C GLY A 35 -0.87 -9.92 9.28
N MET A 36 -1.32 -10.89 8.51
CA MET A 36 -0.45 -11.79 7.74
C MET A 36 -0.02 -11.11 6.45
N LEU A 37 0.96 -10.20 6.56
CA LEU A 37 1.43 -9.39 5.45
C LEU A 37 2.84 -9.80 5.00
N ASP A 38 3.22 -11.05 5.25
CA ASP A 38 4.57 -11.56 4.97
C ASP A 38 4.93 -11.56 3.49
N ASP A 39 3.92 -11.60 2.61
CA ASP A 39 4.14 -11.62 1.17
C ASP A 39 4.27 -10.22 0.56
N ALA A 40 4.17 -9.17 1.37
CA ALA A 40 4.36 -7.80 0.89
C ALA A 40 5.84 -7.51 0.65
N THR A 41 6.13 -6.79 -0.43
CA THR A 41 7.48 -6.29 -0.70
C THR A 41 7.82 -5.17 0.27
N GLU A 42 6.88 -4.25 0.46
CA GLU A 42 7.00 -3.14 1.41
C GLU A 42 5.68 -2.97 2.15
N THR A 43 5.76 -2.60 3.41
CA THR A 43 4.59 -2.32 4.23
C THR A 43 4.73 -0.94 4.86
N LEU A 44 3.72 -0.09 4.67
CA LEU A 44 3.65 1.23 5.30
C LEU A 44 2.54 1.18 6.35
N ASN A 45 2.94 1.28 7.60
CA ASN A 45 2.04 1.21 8.74
C ASN A 45 1.70 2.61 9.24
N VAL A 46 0.43 2.95 9.29
CA VAL A 46 -0.04 4.16 9.98
C VAL A 46 -0.17 3.82 11.45
N PRO A 47 0.53 4.49 12.37
CA PRO A 47 0.53 4.13 13.78
C PRO A 47 -0.73 4.61 14.50
N SER A 48 -1.88 4.14 14.07
CA SER A 48 -3.18 4.47 14.64
C SER A 48 -4.09 3.25 14.61
N ALA A 49 -5.00 3.15 15.57
CA ALA A 49 -6.06 2.17 15.59
C ALA A 49 -7.40 2.77 15.12
N ASP A 50 -7.45 4.06 14.84
CA ASP A 50 -8.64 4.75 14.35
C ASP A 50 -8.74 4.57 12.84
N THR A 51 -9.75 3.82 12.40
CA THR A 51 -9.95 3.50 10.99
C THR A 51 -10.03 4.77 10.11
N ALA A 52 -10.74 5.79 10.56
CA ALA A 52 -10.86 7.03 9.79
C ALA A 52 -9.50 7.72 9.60
N ARG A 53 -8.68 7.76 10.64
CA ARG A 53 -7.34 8.35 10.57
C ARG A 53 -6.42 7.54 9.67
N ILE A 54 -6.50 6.21 9.75
CA ILE A 54 -5.72 5.32 8.89
C ILE A 54 -6.08 5.56 7.43
N GLN A 55 -7.36 5.64 7.11
CA GLN A 55 -7.82 5.86 5.74
C GLN A 55 -7.41 7.23 5.20
N GLU A 56 -7.47 8.27 6.02
CA GLU A 56 -7.00 9.60 5.62
C GLU A 56 -5.51 9.58 5.25
N CYS A 57 -4.71 8.90 6.06
CA CYS A 57 -3.28 8.76 5.78
C CYS A 57 -3.03 7.92 4.52
N HIS A 58 -3.79 6.86 4.31
CA HIS A 58 -3.66 6.05 3.09
C HIS A 58 -3.94 6.86 1.83
N ILE A 59 -4.96 7.71 1.86
CA ILE A 59 -5.29 8.59 0.73
C ILE A 59 -4.13 9.57 0.48
N LEU A 60 -3.61 10.17 1.52
CA LEU A 60 -2.47 11.09 1.40
C LEU A 60 -1.24 10.38 0.82
N ILE A 61 -0.91 9.20 1.34
CA ILE A 61 0.22 8.41 0.85
C ILE A 61 0.01 8.05 -0.63
N GLY A 62 -1.21 7.64 -0.99
CA GLY A 62 -1.55 7.33 -2.37
C GLY A 62 -1.33 8.52 -3.31
N HIS A 63 -1.75 9.70 -2.91
CA HIS A 63 -1.54 10.93 -3.67
C HIS A 63 -0.05 11.25 -3.83
N ILE A 64 0.73 11.08 -2.76
CA ILE A 64 2.18 11.30 -2.80
C ILE A 64 2.84 10.32 -3.75
N ILE A 65 2.50 9.03 -3.67
CA ILE A 65 3.06 8.00 -4.57
C ILE A 65 2.72 8.33 -6.03
N CYS A 66 1.47 8.68 -6.31
CA CYS A 66 1.04 9.04 -7.66
C CYS A 66 1.81 10.25 -8.19
N GLY A 67 2.03 11.25 -7.33
CA GLY A 67 2.82 12.43 -7.69
C GLY A 67 4.27 12.08 -8.04
N ILE A 68 4.88 11.21 -7.26
CA ILE A 68 6.26 10.76 -7.50
C ILE A 68 6.35 9.96 -8.80
N VAL A 69 5.40 9.05 -9.01
CA VAL A 69 5.38 8.23 -10.23
C VAL A 69 5.19 9.11 -11.47
N GLU A 70 4.26 10.05 -11.40
CA GLU A 70 4.01 10.98 -12.50
C GLU A 70 5.27 11.79 -12.82
N GLU A 71 5.93 12.34 -11.81
CA GLU A 71 7.17 13.09 -11.99
C GLU A 71 8.27 12.24 -12.65
N ASN A 72 8.43 11.01 -12.20
CA ASN A 72 9.46 10.12 -12.74
C ASN A 72 9.17 9.65 -14.18
N ILE A 73 7.91 9.40 -14.49
CA ILE A 73 7.55 8.91 -15.82
C ILE A 73 7.50 10.03 -16.85
N PHE A 74 6.99 11.18 -16.47
CA PHE A 74 6.73 12.28 -17.41
C PHE A 74 7.74 13.42 -17.35
N SER A 75 8.75 13.35 -16.50
CA SER A 75 9.74 14.43 -16.36
C SER A 75 10.46 14.73 -17.67
N GLU A 76 10.77 13.69 -18.45
CA GLU A 76 11.45 13.84 -19.75
C GLU A 76 10.54 14.43 -20.83
N LEU A 77 9.22 14.40 -20.61
CA LEU A 77 8.25 14.94 -21.56
C LEU A 77 7.90 16.40 -21.29
N LYS A 78 8.37 16.95 -20.19
CA LYS A 78 8.14 18.35 -19.86
C LYS A 78 9.11 19.23 -20.64
N PRO A 79 8.59 20.31 -21.26
CA PRO A 79 9.44 21.23 -22.00
C PRO A 79 10.42 21.97 -21.09
#